data_0d65a2fa53aa6d33dcf821b07ddea3f6
#
_entry.id   0d65a2fa53aa6d33dcf821b07ddea3f6
#
_cell.length_a   1.000
_cell.length_b   1.000
_cell.length_c   1.000
_cell.angle_alpha   90.00
_cell.angle_beta   90.00
_cell.angle_gamma   90.00
#
_symmetry.space_group_name_H-M   'P 1'
#
loop_
_entity.id
_entity.type
_entity.pdbx_description
1 polymer ?
#
loop_
_entity_poly.entity_id
_entity_poly.type
_entity_poly.pdbx_seq_one_letter_code
_entity_poly.pdbx_strand_id
1 'polypeptide(L)'
;MLKQKTLKDSFSLSGKGLHTGLDLTVTFNPAPDNHGYKIQRIDVEGKPTIDAVADNVTETTRGTVLSKNGVKVSTIEHGMAALYALGIDNCLIQVNGPEFPILDGSAQYYVQEIERVGTVEQNAVKDFYIIKSKIEFRDETTGSSIIVLPDENFSLNVLVSYDSTIIPNQFATLEDMHNFKDEVAASRTFVFVREIEPLLSAGLIKGGDLDNAIVIYERKMSQESFDKLADVMGVPHMDADQLGYINHKPLVWPNECARHKLLDVIGDLALIGKPIKGRIIATRPGHTINNKFARQMRKEIRLHEIQAPSYDCNREPIMDVNRIRELLPHRYPFQLVDKVIEIGANYIVGIKNITANEPFFQGHFPQEPVMPGVLQVEAMAQVGGLLVLNSVDDPERYSTYFMKIDGVKFRQKVVPGDTIIFRVELLAPIRRGISTMKGYAFVGEKVVCEAEFMAQIVKNK
;
A
#
# COMPACT_ATOMS: atom_id res chain seq x y z
N MET A 1 -8.01 -5.79 -21.49
CA MET A 1 -7.61 -5.52 -20.09
C MET A 1 -6.69 -4.30 -20.08
N LEU A 2 -6.86 -3.39 -19.13
CA LEU A 2 -5.97 -2.25 -18.97
C LEU A 2 -4.56 -2.72 -18.61
N LYS A 3 -3.56 -2.10 -19.22
CA LYS A 3 -2.15 -2.41 -18.98
C LYS A 3 -1.54 -1.41 -18.02
N GLN A 4 -0.46 -1.82 -17.34
CA GLN A 4 0.36 -0.91 -16.56
C GLN A 4 1.00 0.14 -17.45
N LYS A 5 1.35 1.29 -16.84
CA LYS A 5 2.02 2.40 -17.52
C LYS A 5 3.25 2.85 -16.75
N THR A 6 4.25 3.29 -17.49
CA THR A 6 5.41 4.01 -16.98
C THR A 6 5.64 5.28 -17.80
N LEU A 7 6.55 6.14 -17.37
CA LEU A 7 6.98 7.30 -18.15
C LEU A 7 7.65 6.85 -19.45
N LYS A 8 7.49 7.64 -20.51
CA LYS A 8 8.20 7.38 -21.78
C LYS A 8 9.65 7.82 -21.69
N ASP A 9 9.92 8.91 -20.99
CA ASP A 9 11.25 9.48 -20.79
C ASP A 9 11.38 10.04 -19.37
N SER A 10 12.59 10.34 -18.93
CA SER A 10 12.85 10.94 -17.62
C SER A 10 12.66 12.44 -17.64
N PHE A 11 12.29 13.00 -16.49
CA PHE A 11 12.28 14.44 -16.26
C PHE A 11 12.79 14.78 -14.87
N SER A 12 13.24 16.02 -14.68
CA SER A 12 13.71 16.52 -13.38
C SER A 12 13.05 17.86 -13.04
N LEU A 13 12.76 18.04 -11.76
CA LEU A 13 12.28 19.28 -11.18
C LEU A 13 13.23 19.70 -10.05
N SER A 14 13.56 20.99 -9.99
CA SER A 14 14.46 21.55 -8.98
C SER A 14 13.81 22.72 -8.25
N GLY A 15 14.09 22.85 -6.97
CA GLY A 15 13.58 23.93 -6.14
C GLY A 15 14.01 23.79 -4.68
N LYS A 16 13.49 24.68 -3.83
CA LYS A 16 13.74 24.63 -2.38
C LYS A 16 12.89 23.52 -1.72
N GLY A 17 13.45 22.85 -0.72
CA GLY A 17 12.68 22.02 0.20
C GLY A 17 11.89 22.90 1.16
N LEU A 18 10.59 22.61 1.36
CA LEU A 18 9.71 23.40 2.23
C LEU A 18 10.26 23.50 3.66
N HIS A 19 10.67 22.38 4.23
CA HIS A 19 11.09 22.30 5.63
C HIS A 19 12.59 22.53 5.80
N THR A 20 13.40 21.98 4.91
CA THR A 20 14.85 22.05 5.00
C THR A 20 15.45 23.34 4.44
N GLY A 21 14.79 23.97 3.48
CA GLY A 21 15.31 25.13 2.73
C GLY A 21 16.48 24.78 1.79
N LEU A 22 16.81 23.49 1.64
CA LEU A 22 17.88 23.03 0.75
C LEU A 22 17.50 23.17 -0.72
N ASP A 23 18.48 23.33 -1.59
CA ASP A 23 18.31 23.23 -3.04
C ASP A 23 18.27 21.75 -3.43
N LEU A 24 17.12 21.31 -3.89
CA LEU A 24 16.79 19.91 -4.14
C LEU A 24 16.42 19.70 -5.60
N THR A 25 16.77 18.53 -6.10
CA THR A 25 16.38 18.06 -7.42
C THR A 25 15.78 16.66 -7.28
N VAL A 26 14.59 16.47 -7.83
CA VAL A 26 13.92 15.19 -7.96
C VAL A 26 13.83 14.80 -9.43
N THR A 27 14.21 13.57 -9.76
CA THR A 27 14.18 13.01 -11.12
C THR A 27 13.26 11.80 -11.16
N PHE A 28 12.29 11.83 -12.04
CA PHE A 28 11.34 10.74 -12.28
C PHE A 28 11.80 9.97 -13.51
N ASN A 29 11.98 8.66 -13.36
CA ASN A 29 12.49 7.78 -14.41
C ASN A 29 11.49 6.68 -14.76
N PRO A 30 11.45 6.23 -16.02
CA PRO A 30 10.77 5.00 -16.38
C PRO A 30 11.23 3.84 -15.52
N ALA A 31 10.32 2.90 -15.24
CA ALA A 31 10.63 1.71 -14.48
C ALA A 31 9.95 0.46 -15.10
N PRO A 32 10.48 -0.76 -14.88
CA PRO A 32 9.95 -1.97 -15.48
C PRO A 32 8.56 -2.35 -14.91
N ASP A 33 7.92 -3.33 -15.54
CA ASP A 33 6.65 -3.92 -15.11
C ASP A 33 6.72 -4.35 -13.63
N ASN A 34 5.65 -4.10 -12.89
CA ASN A 34 5.52 -4.46 -11.47
C ASN A 34 6.56 -3.84 -10.53
N HIS A 35 7.20 -2.75 -10.95
CA HIS A 35 8.19 -2.04 -10.12
C HIS A 35 7.52 -1.27 -8.97
N GLY A 36 6.32 -0.72 -9.20
CA GLY A 36 5.67 0.23 -8.30
C GLY A 36 6.43 1.56 -8.24
N TYR A 37 6.18 2.34 -7.17
CA TYR A 37 6.93 3.57 -6.93
C TYR A 37 8.06 3.30 -5.94
N LYS A 38 9.28 3.71 -6.31
CA LYS A 38 10.46 3.62 -5.45
C LYS A 38 11.21 4.92 -5.45
N ILE A 39 11.66 5.35 -4.27
CA ILE A 39 12.41 6.59 -4.08
C ILE A 39 13.85 6.22 -3.72
N GLN A 40 14.80 6.70 -4.51
CA GLN A 40 16.23 6.47 -4.34
C GLN A 40 16.93 7.75 -3.91
N ARG A 41 17.66 7.72 -2.78
CA ARG A 41 18.51 8.80 -2.29
C ARG A 41 19.87 8.72 -2.97
N ILE A 42 20.10 9.59 -3.96
CA ILE A 42 21.36 9.55 -4.77
C ILE A 42 22.52 10.28 -4.11
N ASP A 43 22.27 11.07 -3.08
CA ASP A 43 23.26 11.78 -2.27
C ASP A 43 23.83 10.94 -1.10
N VAL A 44 23.23 9.78 -0.82
CA VAL A 44 23.67 8.85 0.22
C VAL A 44 24.50 7.73 -0.40
N GLU A 45 25.60 7.34 0.26
CA GLU A 45 26.45 6.23 -0.16
C GLU A 45 25.62 4.94 -0.34
N GLY A 46 25.90 4.19 -1.43
CA GLY A 46 25.13 2.99 -1.80
C GLY A 46 23.77 3.29 -2.43
N LYS A 47 23.37 4.56 -2.56
CA LYS A 47 22.13 5.00 -3.19
C LYS A 47 20.91 4.19 -2.74
N PRO A 48 20.60 4.17 -1.43
CA PRO A 48 19.53 3.35 -0.87
C PRO A 48 18.18 3.70 -1.48
N THR A 49 17.35 2.67 -1.67
CA THR A 49 16.03 2.78 -2.26
C THR A 49 14.96 2.43 -1.23
N ILE A 50 13.90 3.25 -1.17
CA ILE A 50 12.74 3.08 -0.30
C ILE A 50 11.52 2.81 -1.19
N ASP A 51 10.81 1.71 -0.95
CA ASP A 51 9.53 1.48 -1.59
C ASP A 51 8.51 2.52 -1.08
N ALA A 52 7.86 3.24 -2.00
CA ALA A 52 6.88 4.26 -1.64
C ALA A 52 5.54 3.60 -1.29
N VAL A 53 5.50 3.02 -0.10
CA VAL A 53 4.34 2.32 0.46
C VAL A 53 4.08 2.75 1.89
N ALA A 54 2.83 2.70 2.32
CA ALA A 54 2.41 3.17 3.64
C ALA A 54 3.12 2.46 4.81
N ASP A 55 3.61 1.24 4.61
CA ASP A 55 4.40 0.50 5.62
C ASP A 55 5.71 1.23 5.97
N ASN A 56 6.29 1.99 5.05
CA ASN A 56 7.52 2.75 5.22
C ASN A 56 7.31 4.20 5.71
N VAL A 57 6.07 4.64 5.91
CA VAL A 57 5.77 5.96 6.47
C VAL A 57 6.09 5.99 7.95
N THR A 58 6.91 6.93 8.39
CA THR A 58 7.33 7.06 9.80
C THR A 58 6.83 8.32 10.48
N GLU A 59 6.60 9.39 9.72
CA GLU A 59 6.15 10.67 10.25
C GLU A 59 5.05 11.24 9.33
N THR A 60 4.05 11.91 9.94
CA THR A 60 2.88 12.45 9.22
C THR A 60 2.42 13.80 9.76
N THR A 61 3.25 14.49 10.56
CA THR A 61 2.83 15.72 11.28
C THR A 61 2.60 16.90 10.33
N ARG A 62 3.44 17.05 9.30
CA ARG A 62 3.40 18.19 8.36
C ARG A 62 3.61 17.80 6.90
N GLY A 63 3.51 16.55 6.60
CA GLY A 63 3.74 15.93 5.31
C GLY A 63 4.01 14.46 5.49
N THR A 64 4.10 13.73 4.42
CA THR A 64 4.36 12.30 4.48
C THR A 64 5.85 12.02 4.36
N VAL A 65 6.42 11.38 5.40
CA VAL A 65 7.83 11.01 5.46
C VAL A 65 7.98 9.50 5.33
N LEU A 66 8.67 9.06 4.29
CA LEU A 66 9.12 7.68 4.14
C LEU A 66 10.48 7.48 4.80
N SER A 67 10.67 6.35 5.47
CA SER A 67 11.97 5.97 6.02
C SER A 67 12.21 4.47 5.93
N LYS A 68 13.46 4.09 5.61
CA LYS A 68 13.91 2.70 5.61
C LYS A 68 15.41 2.67 5.92
N ASN A 69 15.81 1.85 6.88
CA ASN A 69 17.23 1.67 7.27
C ASN A 69 17.94 3.00 7.62
N GLY A 70 17.26 3.91 8.30
CA GLY A 70 17.81 5.21 8.71
C GLY A 70 17.81 6.29 7.63
N VAL A 71 17.41 5.99 6.41
CA VAL A 71 17.30 6.96 5.31
C VAL A 71 15.86 7.47 5.22
N LYS A 72 15.70 8.80 5.08
CA LYS A 72 14.40 9.49 5.04
C LYS A 72 14.21 10.28 3.75
N VAL A 73 12.94 10.41 3.33
CA VAL A 73 12.49 11.36 2.30
C VAL A 73 11.12 11.88 2.70
N SER A 74 10.93 13.21 2.68
CA SER A 74 9.69 13.90 3.05
C SER A 74 9.07 14.67 1.90
N THR A 75 7.86 15.21 2.12
CA THR A 75 7.12 16.10 1.19
C THR A 75 6.89 15.41 -0.18
N ILE A 76 6.56 14.13 -0.14
CA ILE A 76 6.41 13.30 -1.36
C ILE A 76 5.01 13.36 -1.95
N GLU A 77 4.02 13.82 -1.19
CA GLU A 77 2.58 13.73 -1.46
C GLU A 77 2.17 14.32 -2.80
N HIS A 78 2.72 15.47 -3.20
CA HIS A 78 2.35 16.14 -4.45
C HIS A 78 2.83 15.37 -5.69
N GLY A 79 4.07 14.86 -5.65
CA GLY A 79 4.61 14.00 -6.70
C GLY A 79 3.88 12.67 -6.80
N MET A 80 3.53 12.07 -5.64
CA MET A 80 2.75 10.83 -5.60
C MET A 80 1.35 11.02 -6.14
N ALA A 81 0.69 12.16 -5.82
CA ALA A 81 -0.63 12.50 -6.35
C ALA A 81 -0.63 12.61 -7.87
N ALA A 82 0.37 13.26 -8.45
CA ALA A 82 0.51 13.41 -9.90
C ALA A 82 0.70 12.04 -10.61
N LEU A 83 1.59 11.18 -10.08
CA LEU A 83 1.80 9.84 -10.64
C LEU A 83 0.52 9.00 -10.60
N TYR A 84 -0.14 8.97 -9.44
CA TYR A 84 -1.35 8.19 -9.23
C TYR A 84 -2.49 8.67 -10.13
N ALA A 85 -2.72 9.98 -10.17
CA ALA A 85 -3.80 10.59 -10.94
C ALA A 85 -3.64 10.40 -12.45
N LEU A 86 -2.41 10.46 -12.97
CA LEU A 86 -2.12 10.23 -14.39
C LEU A 86 -1.96 8.75 -14.74
N GLY A 87 -2.22 7.87 -13.79
CA GLY A 87 -2.29 6.42 -14.01
C GLY A 87 -0.93 5.77 -14.28
N ILE A 88 0.17 6.38 -13.84
CA ILE A 88 1.50 5.76 -13.86
C ILE A 88 1.51 4.66 -12.80
N ASP A 89 1.95 3.47 -13.16
CA ASP A 89 2.03 2.33 -12.23
C ASP A 89 3.45 2.10 -11.73
N ASN A 90 4.45 2.42 -12.56
CA ASN A 90 5.84 2.11 -12.29
C ASN A 90 6.73 3.34 -12.53
N CYS A 91 7.47 3.75 -11.50
CA CYS A 91 8.37 4.90 -11.56
C CYS A 91 9.52 4.74 -10.57
N LEU A 92 10.77 4.97 -11.01
CA LEU A 92 11.92 5.14 -10.12
C LEU A 92 12.16 6.64 -9.93
N ILE A 93 12.06 7.11 -8.70
CA ILE A 93 12.21 8.51 -8.34
C ILE A 93 13.56 8.69 -7.64
N GLN A 94 14.43 9.52 -8.17
CA GLN A 94 15.73 9.83 -7.59
C GLN A 94 15.69 11.21 -6.98
N VAL A 95 16.23 11.38 -5.78
CA VAL A 95 16.31 12.67 -5.09
C VAL A 95 17.70 12.86 -4.47
N ASN A 96 18.23 14.07 -4.59
CA ASN A 96 19.56 14.45 -4.09
C ASN A 96 19.54 14.98 -2.64
N GLY A 97 18.47 14.72 -1.88
CA GLY A 97 18.36 15.19 -0.50
C GLY A 97 17.17 14.56 0.25
N PRO A 98 16.94 14.96 1.51
CA PRO A 98 15.96 14.33 2.40
C PRO A 98 14.51 14.76 2.16
N GLU A 99 14.24 15.56 1.14
CA GLU A 99 12.93 16.14 0.88
C GLU A 99 12.71 16.34 -0.62
N PHE A 100 11.46 16.31 -1.10
CA PHE A 100 11.14 16.75 -2.45
C PHE A 100 11.07 18.30 -2.49
N PRO A 101 11.44 18.94 -3.61
CA PRO A 101 11.27 20.37 -3.75
C PRO A 101 9.79 20.74 -3.67
N ILE A 102 9.47 21.82 -2.94
CA ILE A 102 8.07 22.26 -2.77
C ILE A 102 7.50 22.87 -4.04
N LEU A 103 8.35 23.39 -4.92
CA LEU A 103 7.97 24.09 -6.15
C LEU A 103 7.02 25.26 -5.84
N ASP A 104 5.82 25.25 -6.41
CA ASP A 104 4.77 26.24 -6.12
C ASP A 104 3.76 25.77 -5.05
N GLY A 105 4.04 24.67 -4.37
CA GLY A 105 3.15 24.09 -3.36
C GLY A 105 1.97 23.30 -3.92
N SER A 106 1.96 23.00 -5.21
CA SER A 106 0.92 22.22 -5.89
C SER A 106 1.50 21.00 -6.61
N ALA A 107 0.66 20.24 -7.33
CA ALA A 107 1.09 19.13 -8.18
C ALA A 107 1.23 19.52 -9.66
N GLN A 108 0.95 20.77 -10.04
CA GLN A 108 0.83 21.13 -11.47
C GLN A 108 2.12 20.95 -12.26
N TYR A 109 3.29 21.25 -11.69
CA TYR A 109 4.56 21.06 -12.39
C TYR A 109 4.89 19.60 -12.65
N TYR A 110 4.55 18.72 -11.70
CA TYR A 110 4.68 17.27 -11.90
C TYR A 110 3.77 16.79 -13.04
N VAL A 111 2.52 17.26 -13.07
CA VAL A 111 1.56 16.93 -14.14
C VAL A 111 2.05 17.41 -15.49
N GLN A 112 2.50 18.67 -15.59
CA GLN A 112 3.02 19.24 -16.83
C GLN A 112 4.21 18.45 -17.38
N GLU A 113 5.15 18.06 -16.53
CA GLU A 113 6.33 17.31 -16.93
C GLU A 113 5.98 15.86 -17.33
N ILE A 114 5.08 15.19 -16.62
CA ILE A 114 4.59 13.86 -17.01
C ILE A 114 3.93 13.91 -18.38
N GLU A 115 3.09 14.91 -18.65
CA GLU A 115 2.46 15.09 -19.96
C GLU A 115 3.48 15.41 -21.04
N ARG A 116 4.47 16.24 -20.75
CA ARG A 116 5.53 16.63 -21.69
C ARG A 116 6.37 15.43 -22.14
N VAL A 117 6.79 14.58 -21.20
CA VAL A 117 7.59 13.40 -21.55
C VAL A 117 6.74 12.26 -22.10
N GLY A 118 5.46 12.22 -21.73
CA GLY A 118 4.51 11.19 -22.14
C GLY A 118 4.66 9.89 -21.35
N THR A 119 3.79 8.95 -21.66
CA THR A 119 3.70 7.64 -21.01
C THR A 119 3.73 6.51 -22.03
N VAL A 120 4.12 5.31 -21.60
CA VAL A 120 4.07 4.10 -22.41
C VAL A 120 3.34 2.98 -21.67
N GLU A 121 2.53 2.22 -22.41
CA GLU A 121 1.93 0.99 -21.90
C GLU A 121 2.98 -0.12 -21.81
N GLN A 122 2.87 -0.93 -20.76
CA GLN A 122 3.74 -2.05 -20.49
C GLN A 122 3.04 -3.39 -20.77
N ASN A 123 3.74 -4.52 -20.58
CA ASN A 123 3.15 -5.83 -20.85
C ASN A 123 2.25 -6.32 -19.71
N ALA A 124 2.59 -5.99 -18.47
CA ALA A 124 1.81 -6.40 -17.31
C ALA A 124 0.41 -5.77 -17.29
N VAL A 125 -0.56 -6.55 -16.86
CA VAL A 125 -1.94 -6.09 -16.65
C VAL A 125 -2.02 -5.21 -15.43
N LYS A 126 -2.77 -4.10 -15.52
CA LYS A 126 -3.04 -3.22 -14.39
C LYS A 126 -4.03 -3.90 -13.46
N ASP A 127 -3.62 -4.08 -12.22
CA ASP A 127 -4.40 -4.76 -11.19
C ASP A 127 -5.03 -3.74 -10.23
N PHE A 128 -6.37 -3.73 -10.18
CA PHE A 128 -7.14 -2.83 -9.31
C PHE A 128 -7.65 -3.56 -8.08
N TYR A 129 -7.64 -2.87 -6.95
CA TYR A 129 -8.42 -3.32 -5.80
C TYR A 129 -9.84 -2.75 -5.88
N ILE A 130 -10.80 -3.63 -6.11
CA ILE A 130 -12.21 -3.26 -6.26
C ILE A 130 -12.88 -3.35 -4.89
N ILE A 131 -13.45 -2.24 -4.42
CA ILE A 131 -14.20 -2.17 -3.17
C ILE A 131 -15.54 -2.88 -3.36
N LYS A 132 -15.76 -3.96 -2.61
CA LYS A 132 -16.99 -4.77 -2.68
C LYS A 132 -18.02 -4.45 -1.59
N SER A 133 -17.58 -3.84 -0.50
CA SER A 133 -18.42 -3.46 0.63
C SER A 133 -17.92 -2.18 1.27
N LYS A 134 -18.78 -1.51 2.07
CA LYS A 134 -18.38 -0.31 2.83
C LYS A 134 -17.18 -0.63 3.74
N ILE A 135 -16.14 0.21 3.63
CA ILE A 135 -15.02 0.25 4.57
C ILE A 135 -15.06 1.60 5.27
N GLU A 136 -14.91 1.62 6.58
CA GLU A 136 -14.92 2.84 7.37
C GLU A 136 -13.75 2.86 8.34
N PHE A 137 -13.05 3.99 8.36
CA PHE A 137 -11.97 4.26 9.30
C PHE A 137 -12.22 5.61 9.98
N ARG A 138 -12.24 5.63 11.31
CA ARG A 138 -12.46 6.84 12.12
C ARG A 138 -11.32 7.02 13.12
N ASP A 139 -10.98 8.27 13.36
CA ASP A 139 -10.14 8.68 14.46
C ASP A 139 -10.99 9.53 15.42
N GLU A 140 -11.41 8.90 16.52
CA GLU A 140 -12.32 9.52 17.50
C GLU A 140 -11.68 10.73 18.19
N THR A 141 -10.36 10.82 18.22
CA THR A 141 -9.64 11.92 18.90
C THR A 141 -9.68 13.21 18.08
N THR A 142 -9.68 13.10 16.76
CA THR A 142 -9.66 14.25 15.82
C THR A 142 -11.02 14.49 15.17
N GLY A 143 -11.93 13.53 15.26
CA GLY A 143 -13.20 13.52 14.52
C GLY A 143 -13.01 13.35 13.01
N SER A 144 -11.83 12.88 12.58
CA SER A 144 -11.53 12.60 11.18
C SER A 144 -12.05 11.24 10.76
N SER A 145 -12.51 11.12 9.52
CA SER A 145 -12.97 9.83 9.00
C SER A 145 -12.71 9.67 7.50
N ILE A 146 -12.50 8.42 7.09
CA ILE A 146 -12.44 8.01 5.69
C ILE A 146 -13.42 6.86 5.51
N ILE A 147 -14.38 7.04 4.60
CA ILE A 147 -15.36 6.03 4.23
C ILE A 147 -15.12 5.69 2.76
N VAL A 148 -15.08 4.41 2.45
CA VAL A 148 -14.99 3.93 1.06
C VAL A 148 -16.20 3.08 0.75
N LEU A 149 -16.85 3.39 -0.36
CA LEU A 149 -18.03 2.70 -0.86
C LEU A 149 -17.71 2.00 -2.19
N PRO A 150 -18.42 0.91 -2.52
CA PRO A 150 -18.33 0.31 -3.85
C PRO A 150 -18.64 1.32 -4.96
N ASP A 151 -17.80 1.36 -5.98
CA ASP A 151 -17.99 2.13 -7.20
C ASP A 151 -17.16 1.48 -8.32
N GLU A 152 -17.56 1.67 -9.57
CA GLU A 152 -16.85 1.13 -10.74
C GLU A 152 -15.59 1.93 -11.08
N ASN A 153 -15.53 3.20 -10.64
CA ASN A 153 -14.40 4.10 -10.83
C ASN A 153 -13.88 4.63 -9.51
N PHE A 154 -12.74 5.31 -9.55
CA PHE A 154 -12.25 6.08 -8.41
C PHE A 154 -12.94 7.44 -8.39
N SER A 155 -13.53 7.80 -7.27
CA SER A 155 -14.01 9.16 -7.00
C SER A 155 -13.69 9.56 -5.55
N LEU A 156 -13.51 10.85 -5.30
CA LEU A 156 -13.10 11.35 -3.98
C LEU A 156 -13.87 12.63 -3.62
N ASN A 157 -14.47 12.62 -2.44
CA ASN A 157 -15.11 13.77 -1.82
C ASN A 157 -14.34 14.14 -0.54
N VAL A 158 -14.00 15.40 -0.38
CA VAL A 158 -13.29 15.91 0.80
C VAL A 158 -14.10 17.02 1.46
N LEU A 159 -14.28 16.91 2.77
CA LEU A 159 -14.77 17.96 3.65
C LEU A 159 -13.62 18.38 4.56
N VAL A 160 -13.20 19.65 4.49
CA VAL A 160 -12.35 20.27 5.48
C VAL A 160 -13.18 21.15 6.41
N SER A 161 -12.83 21.16 7.69
CA SER A 161 -13.49 21.95 8.73
C SER A 161 -12.43 22.44 9.70
N TYR A 162 -12.19 23.74 9.69
CA TYR A 162 -11.26 24.40 10.59
C TYR A 162 -12.01 25.37 11.52
N ASP A 163 -11.49 25.55 12.72
CA ASP A 163 -11.95 26.62 13.62
C ASP A 163 -11.38 27.96 13.12
N SER A 164 -11.95 28.47 12.03
CA SER A 164 -11.50 29.65 11.33
C SER A 164 -12.67 30.40 10.70
N THR A 165 -12.65 31.73 10.81
CA THR A 165 -13.66 32.61 10.17
C THR A 165 -13.34 32.83 8.68
N ILE A 166 -12.10 32.61 8.26
CA ILE A 166 -11.62 32.81 6.87
C ILE A 166 -11.81 31.53 6.04
N ILE A 167 -11.53 30.36 6.62
CA ILE A 167 -11.83 29.08 5.99
C ILE A 167 -12.90 28.38 6.82
N PRO A 168 -14.18 28.59 6.50
CA PRO A 168 -15.25 27.78 7.06
C PRO A 168 -15.18 26.35 6.49
N ASN A 169 -16.21 25.56 6.72
CA ASN A 169 -16.32 24.26 6.06
C ASN A 169 -16.23 24.43 4.54
N GLN A 170 -15.25 23.76 3.92
CA GLN A 170 -15.10 23.73 2.49
C GLN A 170 -15.18 22.29 1.97
N PHE A 171 -15.74 22.16 0.77
CA PHE A 171 -15.85 20.89 0.07
C PHE A 171 -15.07 20.94 -1.22
N ALA A 172 -14.48 19.80 -1.57
CA ALA A 172 -13.93 19.54 -2.89
C ALA A 172 -14.32 18.12 -3.33
N THR A 173 -14.58 17.95 -4.59
CA THR A 173 -14.98 16.69 -5.21
C THR A 173 -14.17 16.46 -6.47
N LEU A 174 -13.73 15.22 -6.68
CA LEU A 174 -13.19 14.72 -7.93
C LEU A 174 -13.98 13.47 -8.29
N GLU A 175 -14.86 13.59 -9.27
CA GLU A 175 -15.73 12.47 -9.70
C GLU A 175 -15.02 11.54 -10.69
N ASP A 176 -14.05 12.07 -11.45
CA ASP A 176 -13.23 11.31 -12.39
C ASP A 176 -11.77 11.74 -12.28
N MET A 177 -10.87 10.77 -12.15
CA MET A 177 -9.43 11.02 -12.04
C MET A 177 -8.85 11.72 -13.28
N HIS A 178 -9.47 11.59 -14.46
CA HIS A 178 -9.05 12.29 -15.66
C HIS A 178 -9.14 13.82 -15.53
N ASN A 179 -10.03 14.32 -14.65
CA ASN A 179 -10.19 15.75 -14.39
C ASN A 179 -9.18 16.28 -13.36
N PHE A 180 -8.31 15.44 -12.79
CA PHE A 180 -7.35 15.85 -11.75
C PHE A 180 -6.52 17.06 -12.18
N LYS A 181 -6.04 17.07 -13.41
CA LYS A 181 -5.23 18.13 -13.97
C LYS A 181 -5.94 19.49 -13.89
N ASP A 182 -7.19 19.55 -14.34
CA ASP A 182 -7.94 20.78 -14.51
C ASP A 182 -8.66 21.22 -13.22
N GLU A 183 -8.96 20.29 -12.32
CA GLU A 183 -9.75 20.57 -11.13
C GLU A 183 -8.96 20.59 -9.82
N VAL A 184 -7.75 19.97 -9.79
CA VAL A 184 -7.03 19.74 -8.52
C VAL A 184 -5.56 20.11 -8.60
N ALA A 185 -4.86 19.78 -9.68
CA ALA A 185 -3.40 19.80 -9.75
C ALA A 185 -2.76 21.13 -9.37
N ALA A 186 -3.40 22.26 -9.66
CA ALA A 186 -2.91 23.61 -9.37
C ALA A 186 -3.28 24.12 -7.96
N SER A 187 -3.88 23.30 -7.09
CA SER A 187 -4.21 23.71 -5.73
C SER A 187 -2.97 23.69 -4.84
N ARG A 188 -2.66 24.86 -4.29
CA ARG A 188 -1.47 25.10 -3.47
C ARG A 188 -1.69 24.69 -2.02
N THR A 189 -0.61 24.26 -1.37
CA THR A 189 -0.59 24.05 0.08
C THR A 189 -0.87 25.34 0.84
N PHE A 190 -1.25 25.22 2.11
CA PHE A 190 -1.60 26.38 2.93
C PHE A 190 -1.16 26.19 4.38
N VAL A 191 -0.99 27.31 5.08
CA VAL A 191 -0.61 27.38 6.48
C VAL A 191 -1.37 28.53 7.17
N PHE A 192 -1.74 28.35 8.44
CA PHE A 192 -2.29 29.42 9.26
C PHE A 192 -1.16 30.23 9.89
N VAL A 193 -1.31 31.57 9.94
CA VAL A 193 -0.33 32.45 10.57
C VAL A 193 0.00 32.02 11.99
N ARG A 194 -0.99 31.58 12.77
CA ARG A 194 -0.79 31.05 14.14
C ARG A 194 0.14 29.86 14.23
N GLU A 195 0.40 29.18 13.13
CA GLU A 195 1.25 27.98 13.07
C GLU A 195 2.69 28.30 12.64
N ILE A 196 2.92 29.47 12.04
CA ILE A 196 4.22 29.83 11.45
C ILE A 196 5.30 29.93 12.53
N GLU A 197 5.06 30.66 13.62
CA GLU A 197 6.04 30.83 14.70
C GLU A 197 6.46 29.51 15.36
N PRO A 198 5.51 28.60 15.77
CA PRO A 198 5.87 27.27 16.24
C PRO A 198 6.65 26.42 15.21
N LEU A 199 6.33 26.54 13.92
CA LEU A 199 7.02 25.80 12.87
C LEU A 199 8.45 26.29 12.67
N LEU A 200 8.67 27.60 12.64
CA LEU A 200 10.02 28.19 12.57
C LEU A 200 10.84 27.82 13.80
N SER A 201 10.25 27.88 14.99
CA SER A 201 10.91 27.48 16.25
C SER A 201 11.31 26.00 16.25
N ALA A 202 10.56 25.13 15.56
CA ALA A 202 10.88 23.73 15.33
C ALA A 202 11.90 23.50 14.19
N GLY A 203 12.42 24.60 13.57
CA GLY A 203 13.38 24.53 12.46
C GLY A 203 12.77 24.05 11.13
N LEU A 204 11.44 24.13 10.98
CA LEU A 204 10.68 23.78 9.80
C LEU A 204 10.39 25.02 8.93
N ILE A 205 9.78 24.81 7.77
CA ILE A 205 9.34 25.81 6.78
C ILE A 205 10.42 26.84 6.36
N LYS A 206 11.68 26.43 6.37
CA LYS A 206 12.82 27.31 5.99
C LYS A 206 12.82 27.74 4.52
N GLY A 207 12.12 27.01 3.66
CA GLY A 207 11.92 27.32 2.25
C GLY A 207 10.49 27.76 1.93
N GLY A 208 9.65 27.98 2.95
CA GLY A 208 8.30 28.50 2.77
C GLY A 208 8.28 29.98 2.41
N ASP A 209 7.49 30.33 1.40
CA ASP A 209 7.25 31.74 0.98
C ASP A 209 5.80 31.89 0.46
N LEU A 210 5.44 33.14 0.08
CA LEU A 210 4.10 33.47 -0.42
C LEU A 210 3.83 32.98 -1.86
N ASP A 211 4.85 32.43 -2.56
CA ASP A 211 4.69 31.87 -3.89
C ASP A 211 4.42 30.37 -3.84
N ASN A 212 4.83 29.69 -2.74
CA ASN A 212 4.68 28.23 -2.59
C ASN A 212 3.67 27.78 -1.54
N ALA A 213 3.01 28.72 -0.83
CA ALA A 213 1.94 28.40 0.12
C ALA A 213 0.92 29.53 0.20
N ILE A 214 -0.34 29.18 0.43
CA ILE A 214 -1.38 30.12 0.80
C ILE A 214 -1.27 30.34 2.31
N VAL A 215 -1.04 31.58 2.74
CA VAL A 215 -0.97 31.95 4.16
C VAL A 215 -2.32 32.50 4.60
N ILE A 216 -2.85 31.98 5.71
CA ILE A 216 -4.19 32.30 6.20
C ILE A 216 -4.06 33.02 7.51
N TYR A 217 -4.46 34.32 7.51
CA TYR A 217 -4.51 35.18 8.69
C TYR A 217 -5.95 35.27 9.19
N GLU A 218 -6.32 34.47 10.18
CA GLU A 218 -7.70 34.36 10.67
C GLU A 218 -7.88 34.84 12.12
N ARG A 219 -6.80 35.11 12.82
CA ARG A 219 -6.83 35.60 14.21
C ARG A 219 -5.95 36.83 14.34
N LYS A 220 -6.55 37.96 14.79
CA LYS A 220 -5.84 39.21 14.99
C LYS A 220 -4.72 39.05 16.02
N MET A 221 -3.59 39.64 15.73
CA MET A 221 -2.46 39.79 16.62
C MET A 221 -2.06 41.30 16.69
N SER A 222 -1.14 41.67 17.59
CA SER A 222 -0.65 43.04 17.60
C SER A 222 0.13 43.36 16.31
N GLN A 223 0.06 44.62 15.84
CA GLN A 223 0.82 45.07 14.65
C GLN A 223 2.31 44.72 14.81
N GLU A 224 2.89 45.02 16.00
CA GLU A 224 4.29 44.73 16.30
C GLU A 224 4.65 43.24 16.12
N SER A 225 3.77 42.30 16.59
CA SER A 225 4.00 40.89 16.44
C SER A 225 3.86 40.42 15.00
N PHE A 226 2.92 41.01 14.27
CA PHE A 226 2.69 40.74 12.85
C PHE A 226 3.86 41.18 11.98
N ASP A 227 4.37 42.42 12.24
CA ASP A 227 5.54 42.95 11.56
C ASP A 227 6.80 42.14 11.82
N LYS A 228 7.03 41.74 13.08
CA LYS A 228 8.15 40.82 13.41
C LYS A 228 8.08 39.50 12.65
N LEU A 229 6.88 38.93 12.49
CA LEU A 229 6.70 37.71 11.73
C LEU A 229 6.96 37.95 10.24
N ALA A 230 6.49 39.09 9.70
CA ALA A 230 6.75 39.46 8.33
C ALA A 230 8.25 39.66 8.06
N ASP A 231 8.99 40.28 8.98
CA ASP A 231 10.45 40.45 8.90
C ASP A 231 11.17 39.08 8.86
N VAL A 232 10.78 38.15 9.73
CA VAL A 232 11.35 36.78 9.79
C VAL A 232 11.09 36.01 8.49
N MET A 233 9.90 36.18 7.90
CA MET A 233 9.52 35.56 6.64
C MET A 233 10.02 36.31 5.40
N GLY A 234 10.61 37.51 5.56
CA GLY A 234 11.06 38.29 4.44
C GLY A 234 9.94 38.84 3.54
N VAL A 235 8.75 39.07 4.12
CA VAL A 235 7.56 39.52 3.39
C VAL A 235 7.21 40.97 3.81
N PRO A 236 6.51 41.76 2.96
CA PRO A 236 6.10 43.13 3.31
C PRO A 236 5.19 43.16 4.56
N HIS A 237 5.33 44.23 5.35
CA HIS A 237 4.41 44.52 6.44
C HIS A 237 3.01 44.79 5.90
N MET A 238 2.00 44.30 6.59
CA MET A 238 0.59 44.44 6.24
C MET A 238 -0.21 44.88 7.47
N ASP A 239 -1.41 45.37 7.24
CA ASP A 239 -2.32 45.83 8.29
C ASP A 239 -2.83 44.60 9.10
N ALA A 240 -2.45 44.53 10.38
CA ALA A 240 -2.86 43.46 11.30
C ALA A 240 -4.38 43.42 11.59
N ASP A 241 -5.13 44.44 11.20
CA ASP A 241 -6.59 44.46 11.32
C ASP A 241 -7.30 43.78 10.15
N GLN A 242 -6.60 43.51 9.05
CA GLN A 242 -7.16 42.89 7.85
C GLN A 242 -6.96 41.36 7.84
N LEU A 243 -7.98 40.65 8.32
CA LEU A 243 -8.00 39.21 8.24
C LEU A 243 -8.27 38.72 6.81
N GLY A 244 -7.65 37.62 6.39
CA GLY A 244 -7.85 37.06 5.05
C GLY A 244 -6.73 36.13 4.60
N TYR A 245 -6.62 35.97 3.29
CA TYR A 245 -5.53 35.26 2.65
C TYR A 245 -4.37 36.21 2.36
N ILE A 246 -3.16 35.81 2.73
CA ILE A 246 -1.91 36.49 2.43
C ILE A 246 -1.17 35.68 1.37
N ASN A 247 -1.18 36.17 0.13
CA ASN A 247 -0.54 35.50 -0.99
C ASN A 247 -0.26 36.47 -2.12
N HIS A 248 0.81 36.22 -2.87
CA HIS A 248 1.17 37.06 -4.03
C HIS A 248 0.22 36.83 -5.20
N LYS A 249 -0.31 35.62 -5.35
CA LYS A 249 -1.22 35.24 -6.45
C LYS A 249 -2.63 35.00 -5.89
N PRO A 250 -3.69 35.39 -6.60
CA PRO A 250 -5.05 35.13 -6.16
C PRO A 250 -5.27 33.57 -6.02
N LEU A 251 -6.32 33.22 -5.29
CA LEU A 251 -6.75 31.82 -5.23
C LEU A 251 -7.16 31.35 -6.63
N VAL A 252 -6.74 30.14 -7.00
CA VAL A 252 -7.15 29.49 -8.27
C VAL A 252 -8.64 29.14 -8.21
N TRP A 253 -9.10 28.70 -7.04
CA TRP A 253 -10.52 28.42 -6.76
C TRP A 253 -10.92 28.95 -5.38
N PRO A 254 -12.19 29.33 -5.17
CA PRO A 254 -12.67 29.76 -3.85
C PRO A 254 -12.48 28.69 -2.76
N ASN A 255 -12.44 27.41 -3.13
CA ASN A 255 -12.22 26.25 -2.27
C ASN A 255 -10.85 25.59 -2.47
N GLU A 256 -9.83 26.38 -2.82
CA GLU A 256 -8.48 25.85 -3.13
C GLU A 256 -7.89 25.02 -1.98
N CYS A 257 -8.11 25.42 -0.73
CA CYS A 257 -7.64 24.66 0.44
C CYS A 257 -8.27 23.27 0.53
N ALA A 258 -9.55 23.11 0.22
CA ALA A 258 -10.19 21.81 0.18
C ALA A 258 -9.70 20.97 -1.00
N ARG A 259 -9.43 21.58 -2.16
CA ARG A 259 -8.84 20.92 -3.33
C ARG A 259 -7.42 20.44 -3.04
N HIS A 260 -6.64 21.25 -2.30
CA HIS A 260 -5.31 20.82 -1.86
C HIS A 260 -5.40 19.63 -0.91
N LYS A 261 -6.34 19.61 0.04
CA LYS A 261 -6.55 18.43 0.90
C LYS A 261 -7.01 17.19 0.11
N LEU A 262 -7.74 17.39 -0.98
CA LEU A 262 -8.07 16.31 -1.91
C LEU A 262 -6.81 15.78 -2.62
N LEU A 263 -5.92 16.66 -3.07
CA LEU A 263 -4.60 16.32 -3.63
C LEU A 263 -3.78 15.49 -2.62
N ASP A 264 -3.69 15.94 -1.36
CA ASP A 264 -2.98 15.24 -0.28
C ASP A 264 -3.52 13.81 -0.06
N VAL A 265 -4.86 13.66 -0.06
CA VAL A 265 -5.48 12.33 0.08
C VAL A 265 -5.06 11.42 -1.08
N ILE A 266 -5.08 11.90 -2.32
CA ILE A 266 -4.66 11.10 -3.49
C ILE A 266 -3.19 10.68 -3.36
N GLY A 267 -2.31 11.60 -2.97
CA GLY A 267 -0.87 11.32 -2.79
C GLY A 267 -0.60 10.30 -1.69
N ASP A 268 -1.28 10.41 -0.55
CA ASP A 268 -1.16 9.45 0.54
C ASP A 268 -1.76 8.07 0.17
N LEU A 269 -2.87 8.03 -0.56
CA LEU A 269 -3.48 6.78 -1.02
C LEU A 269 -2.67 6.09 -2.13
N ALA A 270 -1.83 6.83 -2.88
CA ALA A 270 -0.87 6.23 -3.80
C ALA A 270 0.08 5.23 -3.07
N LEU A 271 0.34 5.47 -1.77
CA LEU A 271 1.16 4.60 -0.92
C LEU A 271 0.48 3.27 -0.55
N ILE A 272 -0.78 3.06 -0.92
CA ILE A 272 -1.40 1.74 -0.88
C ILE A 272 -0.64 0.78 -1.82
N GLY A 273 -0.06 1.31 -2.91
CA GLY A 273 0.73 0.54 -3.87
C GLY A 273 -0.12 -0.25 -4.86
N LYS A 274 -1.43 -0.02 -4.87
CA LYS A 274 -2.39 -0.62 -5.80
C LYS A 274 -3.52 0.37 -6.06
N PRO A 275 -3.90 0.63 -7.31
CA PRO A 275 -5.02 1.53 -7.61
C PRO A 275 -6.34 0.95 -7.12
N ILE A 276 -7.18 1.83 -6.58
CA ILE A 276 -8.49 1.47 -6.00
C ILE A 276 -9.60 1.84 -6.99
N LYS A 277 -10.64 1.00 -7.06
CA LYS A 277 -11.95 1.34 -7.59
C LYS A 277 -12.95 1.42 -6.46
N GLY A 278 -13.52 2.61 -6.26
CA GLY A 278 -14.46 2.89 -5.18
C GLY A 278 -14.61 4.40 -4.95
N ARG A 279 -15.70 4.79 -4.32
CA ARG A 279 -15.97 6.17 -3.90
C ARG A 279 -15.42 6.41 -2.51
N ILE A 280 -14.55 7.38 -2.36
CA ILE A 280 -13.92 7.75 -1.10
C ILE A 280 -14.54 9.05 -0.59
N ILE A 281 -14.93 9.07 0.68
CA ILE A 281 -15.46 10.24 1.38
C ILE A 281 -14.55 10.49 2.58
N ALA A 282 -13.78 11.58 2.54
CA ALA A 282 -12.83 11.96 3.57
C ALA A 282 -13.31 13.21 4.30
N THR A 283 -13.57 13.09 5.59
CA THR A 283 -13.96 14.19 6.47
C THR A 283 -12.77 14.57 7.34
N ARG A 284 -12.39 15.86 7.30
CA ARG A 284 -11.23 16.40 8.02
C ARG A 284 -9.97 15.57 7.79
N PRO A 285 -9.60 15.26 6.51
CA PRO A 285 -8.43 14.45 6.21
C PRO A 285 -7.14 15.15 6.61
N GLY A 286 -6.10 14.36 6.80
CA GLY A 286 -4.73 14.79 7.04
C GLY A 286 -3.80 13.58 6.91
N HIS A 287 -2.49 13.81 6.74
CA HIS A 287 -1.52 12.76 6.46
C HIS A 287 -1.57 11.60 7.47
N THR A 288 -1.86 11.90 8.76
CA THR A 288 -1.94 10.87 9.81
C THR A 288 -3.08 9.88 9.55
N ILE A 289 -4.31 10.36 9.34
CA ILE A 289 -5.46 9.47 9.10
C ILE A 289 -5.36 8.81 7.73
N ASN A 290 -4.90 9.54 6.71
CA ASN A 290 -4.73 9.03 5.35
C ASN A 290 -3.76 7.84 5.35
N ASN A 291 -2.61 7.97 6.03
CA ASN A 291 -1.61 6.90 6.09
C ASN A 291 -2.02 5.73 7.00
N LYS A 292 -2.72 5.98 8.12
CA LYS A 292 -3.33 4.90 8.92
C LYS A 292 -4.30 4.08 8.06
N PHE A 293 -5.16 4.76 7.31
CA PHE A 293 -6.10 4.12 6.38
C PHE A 293 -5.37 3.38 5.26
N ALA A 294 -4.36 3.98 4.64
CA ALA A 294 -3.56 3.33 3.59
C ALA A 294 -2.90 2.03 4.09
N ARG A 295 -2.38 2.01 5.32
CA ARG A 295 -1.83 0.78 5.95
C ARG A 295 -2.90 -0.28 6.17
N GLN A 296 -4.10 0.11 6.64
CA GLN A 296 -5.21 -0.82 6.77
C GLN A 296 -5.58 -1.41 5.41
N MET A 297 -5.73 -0.58 4.38
CA MET A 297 -6.04 -1.04 3.02
C MET A 297 -4.97 -2.00 2.48
N ARG A 298 -3.69 -1.73 2.69
CA ARG A 298 -2.62 -2.65 2.30
C ARG A 298 -2.74 -4.01 2.99
N LYS A 299 -3.12 -4.01 4.26
CA LYS A 299 -3.36 -5.26 5.02
C LYS A 299 -4.57 -6.01 4.45
N GLU A 300 -5.67 -5.31 4.18
CA GLU A 300 -6.87 -5.90 3.56
C GLU A 300 -6.55 -6.47 2.17
N ILE A 301 -5.87 -5.70 1.31
CA ILE A 301 -5.47 -6.14 -0.02
C ILE A 301 -4.64 -7.42 0.06
N ARG A 302 -3.63 -7.49 0.92
CA ARG A 302 -2.81 -8.70 1.10
C ARG A 302 -3.63 -9.91 1.56
N LEU A 303 -4.67 -9.68 2.37
CA LEU A 303 -5.58 -10.75 2.79
C LEU A 303 -6.48 -11.21 1.64
N HIS A 304 -6.85 -10.32 0.72
CA HIS A 304 -7.69 -10.61 -0.44
C HIS A 304 -6.92 -11.08 -1.68
N GLU A 305 -5.65 -10.75 -1.83
CA GLU A 305 -4.79 -11.26 -2.90
C GLU A 305 -4.60 -12.77 -2.82
N ILE A 306 -4.81 -13.32 -1.62
CA ILE A 306 -4.89 -14.74 -1.37
C ILE A 306 -6.37 -15.13 -1.45
N GLN A 307 -6.89 -15.30 -2.67
CA GLN A 307 -8.24 -15.83 -2.85
C GLN A 307 -8.25 -17.32 -2.54
N ALA A 308 -9.23 -17.73 -1.71
CA ALA A 308 -9.49 -19.15 -1.51
C ALA A 308 -9.81 -19.80 -2.86
N PRO A 309 -9.15 -20.90 -3.22
CA PRO A 309 -9.50 -21.64 -4.42
C PRO A 309 -10.97 -22.09 -4.37
N SER A 310 -11.65 -22.03 -5.50
CA SER A 310 -13.02 -22.54 -5.59
C SER A 310 -13.04 -24.05 -5.41
N TYR A 311 -13.87 -24.54 -4.51
CA TYR A 311 -14.06 -25.98 -4.29
C TYR A 311 -15.52 -26.38 -4.54
N ASP A 312 -15.73 -27.15 -5.61
CA ASP A 312 -16.99 -27.84 -5.89
C ASP A 312 -16.86 -29.30 -5.50
N CYS A 313 -17.60 -29.72 -4.47
CA CYS A 313 -17.56 -31.09 -3.97
C CYS A 313 -18.14 -32.10 -4.96
N ASN A 314 -18.89 -31.69 -5.98
CA ASN A 314 -19.47 -32.55 -7.01
C ASN A 314 -18.51 -32.79 -8.18
N ARG A 315 -17.42 -32.06 -8.26
CA ARG A 315 -16.40 -32.23 -9.30
C ARG A 315 -15.43 -33.33 -8.93
N GLU A 316 -15.14 -34.21 -9.89
CA GLU A 316 -14.12 -35.26 -9.72
C GLU A 316 -12.76 -34.64 -9.39
N PRO A 317 -12.03 -35.15 -8.36
CA PRO A 317 -10.71 -34.65 -8.03
C PRO A 317 -9.67 -35.12 -9.06
N ILE A 318 -8.61 -34.31 -9.23
CA ILE A 318 -7.45 -34.69 -10.04
C ILE A 318 -6.71 -35.88 -9.42
N MET A 319 -6.67 -35.95 -8.08
CA MET A 319 -6.16 -37.09 -7.34
C MET A 319 -7.11 -37.39 -6.18
N ASP A 320 -7.59 -38.63 -6.12
CA ASP A 320 -8.27 -39.17 -4.96
C ASP A 320 -7.27 -39.70 -3.91
N VAL A 321 -7.78 -40.23 -2.81
CA VAL A 321 -6.95 -40.75 -1.71
C VAL A 321 -6.07 -41.95 -2.17
N ASN A 322 -6.49 -42.73 -3.16
CA ASN A 322 -5.72 -43.88 -3.64
C ASN A 322 -4.51 -43.39 -4.44
N ARG A 323 -4.72 -42.46 -5.36
CA ARG A 323 -3.62 -41.83 -6.11
C ARG A 323 -2.63 -41.07 -5.20
N ILE A 324 -3.12 -40.38 -4.17
CA ILE A 324 -2.27 -39.73 -3.16
C ILE A 324 -1.39 -40.76 -2.43
N ARG A 325 -1.93 -41.96 -2.08
CA ARG A 325 -1.17 -43.04 -1.44
C ARG A 325 -0.10 -43.66 -2.31
N GLU A 326 -0.27 -43.62 -3.61
CA GLU A 326 0.76 -44.08 -4.56
C GLU A 326 1.95 -43.13 -4.59
N LEU A 327 1.70 -41.82 -4.41
CA LEU A 327 2.73 -40.79 -4.48
C LEU A 327 3.39 -40.50 -3.14
N LEU A 328 2.61 -40.38 -2.05
CA LEU A 328 3.10 -40.08 -0.71
C LEU A 328 3.37 -41.31 0.12
N PRO A 329 4.48 -41.39 0.85
CA PRO A 329 4.76 -42.54 1.75
C PRO A 329 3.92 -42.51 3.03
N HIS A 330 3.29 -41.37 3.36
CA HIS A 330 2.51 -41.18 4.59
C HIS A 330 1.32 -42.17 4.66
N ARG A 331 1.03 -42.66 5.87
CA ARG A 331 -0.10 -43.51 6.17
C ARG A 331 -0.78 -43.05 7.45
N TYR A 332 -1.94 -43.62 7.78
CA TYR A 332 -2.64 -43.35 9.03
C TYR A 332 -1.70 -43.46 10.23
N PRO A 333 -1.72 -42.55 11.20
CA PRO A 333 -2.58 -41.32 11.26
C PRO A 333 -1.98 -40.10 10.61
N PHE A 334 -0.88 -40.19 9.85
CA PHE A 334 -0.08 -39.05 9.37
C PHE A 334 -0.34 -38.70 7.90
N GLN A 335 -1.23 -39.40 7.22
CA GLN A 335 -1.71 -38.95 5.90
C GLN A 335 -2.80 -37.90 6.10
N LEU A 336 -2.52 -36.64 5.76
CA LEU A 336 -3.40 -35.51 6.07
C LEU A 336 -4.12 -34.94 4.84
N VAL A 337 -3.82 -35.43 3.63
CA VAL A 337 -4.44 -34.91 2.39
C VAL A 337 -5.47 -35.90 1.88
N ASP A 338 -6.70 -35.44 1.63
CA ASP A 338 -7.81 -36.27 1.16
C ASP A 338 -7.98 -36.24 -0.37
N LYS A 339 -7.78 -35.07 -0.99
CA LYS A 339 -7.97 -34.84 -2.43
C LYS A 339 -6.99 -33.78 -2.96
N VAL A 340 -6.69 -33.87 -4.26
CA VAL A 340 -6.11 -32.74 -5.04
C VAL A 340 -7.13 -32.33 -6.09
N ILE A 341 -7.45 -31.04 -6.13
CA ILE A 341 -8.51 -30.50 -7.00
C ILE A 341 -7.98 -29.64 -8.13
N GLU A 342 -6.75 -29.13 -8.02
CA GLU A 342 -6.13 -28.31 -9.05
C GLU A 342 -4.60 -28.50 -9.03
N ILE A 343 -3.99 -28.57 -10.23
CA ILE A 343 -2.53 -28.60 -10.40
C ILE A 343 -2.18 -27.67 -11.56
N GLY A 344 -1.33 -26.69 -11.28
CA GLY A 344 -0.74 -25.78 -12.27
C GLY A 344 0.74 -26.08 -12.49
N ALA A 345 1.41 -25.24 -13.29
CA ALA A 345 2.83 -25.41 -13.58
C ALA A 345 3.73 -25.27 -12.33
N ASN A 346 3.34 -24.40 -11.39
CA ASN A 346 4.09 -24.09 -10.18
C ASN A 346 3.25 -24.09 -8.90
N TYR A 347 2.01 -24.55 -8.95
CA TYR A 347 1.12 -24.59 -7.79
C TYR A 347 0.23 -25.82 -7.78
N ILE A 348 -0.32 -26.13 -6.61
CA ILE A 348 -1.24 -27.22 -6.36
C ILE A 348 -2.29 -26.80 -5.33
N VAL A 349 -3.51 -27.34 -5.48
CA VAL A 349 -4.60 -27.16 -4.51
C VAL A 349 -5.04 -28.51 -3.98
N GLY A 350 -4.91 -28.68 -2.66
CA GLY A 350 -5.30 -29.89 -1.96
C GLY A 350 -6.37 -29.65 -0.91
N ILE A 351 -7.09 -30.69 -0.54
CA ILE A 351 -8.20 -30.68 0.43
C ILE A 351 -7.89 -31.61 1.61
N LYS A 352 -8.20 -31.13 2.82
CA LYS A 352 -8.36 -31.95 4.01
C LYS A 352 -9.69 -31.68 4.68
N ASN A 353 -10.48 -32.73 4.89
CA ASN A 353 -11.68 -32.66 5.70
C ASN A 353 -11.33 -32.93 7.17
N ILE A 354 -11.83 -32.12 8.07
CA ILE A 354 -11.58 -32.23 9.50
C ILE A 354 -12.80 -32.91 10.13
N THR A 355 -12.65 -34.18 10.44
CA THR A 355 -13.73 -34.94 11.10
C THR A 355 -13.52 -35.02 12.61
N ALA A 356 -14.59 -35.30 13.38
CA ALA A 356 -14.50 -35.49 14.82
C ALA A 356 -13.68 -36.77 15.19
N ASN A 357 -13.42 -37.65 14.23
CA ASN A 357 -12.67 -38.92 14.41
C ASN A 357 -11.15 -38.76 14.20
N GLU A 358 -10.64 -37.53 14.01
CA GLU A 358 -9.21 -37.32 13.90
C GLU A 358 -8.50 -37.67 15.22
N PRO A 359 -7.42 -38.47 15.20
CA PRO A 359 -6.80 -38.99 16.41
C PRO A 359 -6.20 -37.88 17.31
N PHE A 360 -5.81 -36.77 16.75
CA PHE A 360 -5.23 -35.65 17.52
C PHE A 360 -6.26 -34.95 18.41
N PHE A 361 -7.58 -35.07 18.19
CA PHE A 361 -8.60 -34.48 19.05
C PHE A 361 -8.74 -35.21 20.39
N GLN A 362 -8.19 -36.42 20.54
CA GLN A 362 -8.14 -37.11 21.85
C GLN A 362 -7.28 -36.34 22.86
N GLY A 363 -6.30 -35.56 22.41
CA GLY A 363 -5.40 -34.77 23.25
C GLY A 363 -5.42 -33.26 23.02
N HIS A 364 -5.91 -32.78 21.86
CA HIS A 364 -5.77 -31.37 21.48
C HIS A 364 -7.11 -30.70 21.08
N PHE A 365 -8.03 -30.38 21.94
CA PHE A 365 -8.14 -30.64 23.37
C PHE A 365 -9.46 -31.36 23.61
N PRO A 366 -9.59 -32.29 24.60
CA PRO A 366 -10.81 -33.10 24.76
C PRO A 366 -12.10 -32.28 24.93
N GLN A 367 -12.04 -31.11 25.55
CA GLN A 367 -13.20 -30.26 25.80
C GLN A 367 -13.40 -29.16 24.73
N GLU A 368 -12.36 -28.83 23.94
CA GLU A 368 -12.38 -27.86 22.88
C GLU A 368 -11.50 -28.36 21.71
N PRO A 369 -12.03 -29.21 20.85
CA PRO A 369 -11.24 -29.82 19.79
C PRO A 369 -10.79 -28.77 18.76
N VAL A 370 -9.49 -28.65 18.60
CA VAL A 370 -8.85 -27.75 17.63
C VAL A 370 -7.75 -28.53 16.92
N MET A 371 -7.69 -28.45 15.60
CA MET A 371 -6.57 -29.04 14.85
C MET A 371 -5.25 -28.39 15.24
N PRO A 372 -4.22 -29.16 15.63
CA PRO A 372 -2.91 -28.60 15.91
C PRO A 372 -2.38 -27.79 14.74
N GLY A 373 -1.93 -26.55 14.99
CA GLY A 373 -1.43 -25.68 13.93
C GLY A 373 -0.25 -26.27 13.18
N VAL A 374 0.64 -26.99 13.87
CA VAL A 374 1.79 -27.69 13.26
C VAL A 374 1.35 -28.78 12.25
N LEU A 375 0.20 -29.42 12.48
CA LEU A 375 -0.34 -30.40 11.53
C LEU A 375 -0.99 -29.73 10.30
N GLN A 376 -1.41 -28.46 10.41
CA GLN A 376 -1.83 -27.70 9.23
C GLN A 376 -0.63 -27.42 8.32
N VAL A 377 0.54 -27.09 8.91
CA VAL A 377 1.79 -26.89 8.15
C VAL A 377 2.26 -28.20 7.52
N GLU A 378 2.17 -29.32 8.24
CA GLU A 378 2.49 -30.67 7.71
C GLU A 378 1.57 -31.03 6.54
N ALA A 379 0.26 -30.85 6.68
CA ALA A 379 -0.70 -31.09 5.59
C ALA A 379 -0.39 -30.22 4.35
N MET A 380 -0.04 -28.97 4.58
CA MET A 380 0.37 -28.04 3.53
C MET A 380 1.62 -28.53 2.79
N ALA A 381 2.60 -29.07 3.52
CA ALA A 381 3.82 -29.63 2.93
C ALA A 381 3.55 -30.94 2.17
N GLN A 382 2.64 -31.77 2.65
CA GLN A 382 2.21 -32.95 1.90
C GLN A 382 1.56 -32.58 0.56
N VAL A 383 0.71 -31.54 0.54
CA VAL A 383 0.15 -30.99 -0.71
C VAL A 383 1.27 -30.50 -1.63
N GLY A 384 2.25 -29.76 -1.12
CA GLY A 384 3.42 -29.32 -1.89
C GLY A 384 4.27 -30.50 -2.40
N GLY A 385 4.43 -31.53 -1.59
CA GLY A 385 5.12 -32.79 -1.97
C GLY A 385 4.45 -33.48 -3.14
N LEU A 386 3.11 -33.50 -3.20
CA LEU A 386 2.36 -34.07 -4.33
C LEU A 386 2.65 -33.32 -5.65
N LEU A 387 2.83 -31.98 -5.63
CA LEU A 387 3.22 -31.22 -6.82
C LEU A 387 4.56 -31.72 -7.38
N VAL A 388 5.52 -31.94 -6.52
CA VAL A 388 6.87 -32.37 -6.91
C VAL A 388 6.86 -33.83 -7.35
N LEU A 389 6.27 -34.71 -6.56
CA LEU A 389 6.26 -36.15 -6.84
C LEU A 389 5.44 -36.49 -8.09
N ASN A 390 4.44 -35.69 -8.43
CA ASN A 390 3.69 -35.85 -9.68
C ASN A 390 4.49 -35.50 -10.94
N SER A 391 5.65 -34.83 -10.79
CA SER A 391 6.53 -34.46 -11.90
C SER A 391 7.71 -35.37 -12.14
N VAL A 392 7.84 -36.48 -11.38
CA VAL A 392 8.94 -37.44 -11.48
C VAL A 392 8.40 -38.84 -11.92
N ASP A 393 9.22 -39.59 -12.65
CA ASP A 393 8.81 -40.87 -13.24
C ASP A 393 8.63 -41.97 -12.20
N ASP A 394 9.44 -42.01 -11.13
CA ASP A 394 9.43 -43.06 -10.09
C ASP A 394 9.16 -42.43 -8.71
N PRO A 395 7.95 -41.86 -8.44
CA PRO A 395 7.68 -41.11 -7.22
C PRO A 395 7.89 -41.90 -5.92
N GLU A 396 7.64 -43.22 -5.95
CA GLU A 396 7.85 -44.15 -4.82
C GLU A 396 9.34 -44.23 -4.39
N ARG A 397 10.25 -43.82 -5.24
CA ARG A 397 11.70 -43.85 -4.97
C ARG A 397 12.20 -42.55 -4.37
N TYR A 398 11.31 -41.60 -4.06
CA TYR A 398 11.71 -40.32 -3.50
C TYR A 398 11.15 -40.15 -2.09
N SER A 399 11.95 -39.54 -1.24
CA SER A 399 11.55 -39.04 0.08
C SER A 399 11.70 -37.55 0.14
N THR A 400 10.80 -36.86 0.86
CA THR A 400 10.82 -35.44 1.05
C THR A 400 11.01 -35.10 2.54
N TYR A 401 11.98 -34.22 2.83
CA TYR A 401 12.32 -33.86 4.20
C TYR A 401 12.29 -32.34 4.36
N PHE A 402 11.65 -31.87 5.42
CA PHE A 402 11.75 -30.46 5.78
C PHE A 402 13.19 -30.05 6.06
N MET A 403 13.63 -28.96 5.49
CA MET A 403 14.89 -28.30 5.80
C MET A 403 14.68 -27.04 6.65
N LYS A 404 13.58 -26.31 6.38
CA LYS A 404 13.29 -25.03 7.01
C LYS A 404 11.81 -24.71 6.92
N ILE A 405 11.29 -24.05 7.95
CA ILE A 405 9.93 -23.50 7.97
C ILE A 405 10.04 -22.06 8.49
N ASP A 406 9.51 -21.11 7.71
CA ASP A 406 9.54 -19.68 8.01
C ASP A 406 8.16 -19.05 7.94
N GLY A 407 8.01 -17.88 8.54
CA GLY A 407 6.84 -17.01 8.37
C GLY A 407 5.51 -17.64 8.72
N VAL A 408 5.51 -18.68 9.57
CA VAL A 408 4.28 -19.39 9.97
C VAL A 408 3.38 -18.44 10.76
N LYS A 409 2.13 -18.33 10.32
CA LYS A 409 1.10 -17.59 11.06
C LYS A 409 -0.19 -18.42 11.11
N PHE A 410 -0.67 -18.66 12.32
CA PHE A 410 -1.99 -19.22 12.58
C PHE A 410 -2.97 -18.09 12.83
N ARG A 411 -3.99 -17.97 11.99
CA ARG A 411 -4.89 -16.83 11.98
C ARG A 411 -6.24 -17.12 12.63
N GLN A 412 -6.71 -18.38 12.50
CA GLN A 412 -7.97 -18.83 13.07
C GLN A 412 -7.86 -20.30 13.49
N LYS A 413 -8.70 -20.70 14.46
CA LYS A 413 -8.85 -22.10 14.85
C LYS A 413 -9.49 -22.89 13.70
N VAL A 414 -9.06 -24.13 13.54
CA VAL A 414 -9.67 -25.12 12.66
C VAL A 414 -10.29 -26.19 13.55
N VAL A 415 -11.57 -26.47 13.37
CA VAL A 415 -12.36 -27.33 14.27
C VAL A 415 -13.04 -28.45 13.50
N PRO A 416 -13.55 -29.50 14.19
CA PRO A 416 -14.34 -30.55 13.53
C PRO A 416 -15.51 -29.99 12.73
N GLY A 417 -15.66 -30.47 11.48
CA GLY A 417 -16.65 -29.98 10.52
C GLY A 417 -16.08 -29.02 9.48
N ASP A 418 -14.89 -28.48 9.69
CA ASP A 418 -14.22 -27.65 8.70
C ASP A 418 -13.67 -28.47 7.53
N THR A 419 -13.60 -27.84 6.37
CA THR A 419 -12.83 -28.32 5.22
C THR A 419 -11.71 -27.32 4.96
N ILE A 420 -10.47 -27.78 5.05
CA ILE A 420 -9.30 -26.94 4.73
C ILE A 420 -8.98 -27.10 3.24
N ILE A 421 -8.85 -25.96 2.56
CA ILE A 421 -8.33 -25.87 1.19
C ILE A 421 -6.90 -25.34 1.28
N PHE A 422 -5.94 -26.11 0.83
CA PHE A 422 -4.53 -25.71 0.76
C PHE A 422 -4.20 -25.24 -0.66
N ARG A 423 -3.61 -24.05 -0.79
CA ARG A 423 -2.95 -23.60 -2.01
C ARG A 423 -1.46 -23.49 -1.73
N VAL A 424 -0.64 -24.22 -2.46
CA VAL A 424 0.80 -24.26 -2.29
C VAL A 424 1.48 -23.93 -3.61
N GLU A 425 2.44 -23.01 -3.59
CA GLU A 425 3.15 -22.53 -4.77
C GLU A 425 4.67 -22.68 -4.61
N LEU A 426 5.34 -23.07 -5.69
CA LEU A 426 6.79 -23.01 -5.81
C LEU A 426 7.24 -21.55 -5.98
N LEU A 427 8.06 -21.05 -5.08
CA LEU A 427 8.64 -19.69 -5.17
C LEU A 427 9.79 -19.59 -6.18
N ALA A 428 10.42 -20.70 -6.51
CA ALA A 428 11.50 -20.81 -7.48
C ALA A 428 11.54 -22.22 -8.08
N PRO A 429 12.12 -22.40 -9.28
CA PRO A 429 12.36 -23.73 -9.83
C PRO A 429 13.20 -24.60 -8.88
N ILE A 430 12.88 -25.89 -8.82
CA ILE A 430 13.60 -26.87 -7.99
C ILE A 430 15.05 -26.93 -8.46
N ARG A 431 15.99 -26.77 -7.55
CA ARG A 431 17.44 -26.84 -7.83
C ARG A 431 18.14 -27.78 -6.86
N ARG A 432 18.92 -28.73 -7.38
CA ARG A 432 19.66 -29.71 -6.58
C ARG A 432 18.79 -30.48 -5.59
N GLY A 433 17.56 -30.77 -5.97
CA GLY A 433 16.59 -31.47 -5.10
C GLY A 433 16.01 -30.58 -3.98
N ILE A 434 16.20 -29.27 -4.01
CA ILE A 434 15.64 -28.34 -3.02
C ILE A 434 14.47 -27.61 -3.65
N SER A 435 13.30 -27.69 -3.00
CA SER A 435 12.09 -26.90 -3.30
C SER A 435 11.86 -25.86 -2.23
N THR A 436 11.52 -24.63 -2.65
CA THR A 436 11.08 -23.54 -1.76
C THR A 436 9.64 -23.21 -2.12
N MET A 437 8.76 -23.30 -1.15
CA MET A 437 7.32 -23.16 -1.35
C MET A 437 6.71 -22.19 -0.37
N LYS A 438 5.61 -21.59 -0.79
CA LYS A 438 4.70 -20.83 0.06
C LYS A 438 3.32 -21.46 0.01
N GLY A 439 2.71 -21.62 1.17
CA GLY A 439 1.41 -22.22 1.29
C GLY A 439 0.44 -21.39 2.12
N TYR A 440 -0.82 -21.54 1.76
CA TYR A 440 -1.96 -20.96 2.45
C TYR A 440 -3.01 -22.04 2.68
N ALA A 441 -3.59 -22.05 3.88
CA ALA A 441 -4.71 -22.88 4.27
C ALA A 441 -5.95 -22.02 4.46
N PHE A 442 -7.06 -22.41 3.86
CA PHE A 442 -8.33 -21.70 3.92
C PHE A 442 -9.42 -22.57 4.53
N VAL A 443 -10.31 -21.95 5.33
CA VAL A 443 -11.63 -22.49 5.68
C VAL A 443 -12.67 -21.50 5.16
N GLY A 444 -13.49 -21.93 4.21
CA GLY A 444 -14.30 -21.04 3.40
C GLY A 444 -13.40 -20.05 2.65
N GLU A 445 -13.69 -18.76 2.76
CA GLU A 445 -12.89 -17.68 2.12
C GLU A 445 -11.75 -17.15 3.02
N LYS A 446 -11.60 -17.66 4.25
CA LYS A 446 -10.67 -17.10 5.25
C LYS A 446 -9.37 -17.90 5.32
N VAL A 447 -8.24 -17.20 5.27
CA VAL A 447 -6.94 -17.80 5.58
C VAL A 447 -6.88 -18.16 7.06
N VAL A 448 -6.66 -19.44 7.35
CA VAL A 448 -6.49 -19.97 8.72
C VAL A 448 -5.03 -20.19 9.10
N CYS A 449 -4.18 -20.52 8.10
CA CYS A 449 -2.74 -20.69 8.27
C CYS A 449 -1.99 -20.25 7.02
N GLU A 450 -0.79 -19.70 7.18
CA GLU A 450 0.18 -19.46 6.11
C GLU A 450 1.57 -19.89 6.57
N ALA A 451 2.40 -20.35 5.65
CA ALA A 451 3.79 -20.72 5.91
C ALA A 451 4.64 -20.65 4.63
N GLU A 452 5.93 -20.38 4.81
CA GLU A 452 6.95 -20.61 3.80
C GLU A 452 7.82 -21.78 4.28
N PHE A 453 8.13 -22.72 3.39
CA PHE A 453 8.93 -23.88 3.77
C PHE A 453 9.84 -24.33 2.65
N MET A 454 10.93 -24.94 3.05
CA MET A 454 11.93 -25.54 2.18
C MET A 454 12.00 -27.03 2.46
N ALA A 455 11.98 -27.82 1.41
CA ALA A 455 12.09 -29.26 1.51
C ALA A 455 13.19 -29.79 0.57
N GLN A 456 13.89 -30.82 1.02
CA GLN A 456 14.83 -31.58 0.21
C GLN A 456 14.12 -32.83 -0.32
N ILE A 457 14.28 -33.07 -1.61
CA ILE A 457 13.74 -34.23 -2.34
C ILE A 457 14.93 -35.11 -2.63
N VAL A 458 14.91 -36.33 -2.06
CA VAL A 458 16.03 -37.29 -2.14
C VAL A 458 15.55 -38.53 -2.83
N LYS A 459 16.24 -38.96 -3.87
CA LYS A 459 16.00 -40.29 -4.48
C LYS A 459 16.60 -41.38 -3.58
N ASN A 460 15.73 -42.29 -3.14
CA ASN A 460 16.15 -43.46 -2.36
C ASN A 460 16.96 -44.43 -3.26
N LYS A 461 17.94 -45.09 -2.66
CA LYS A 461 18.77 -46.06 -3.39
C LYS A 461 18.01 -47.25 -3.88
#